data_e1ee92b93ec09ec9d68d929f18807916
#
_entry.id   e1ee92b93ec09ec9d68d929f18807916
#
_cell.length_a   1.000
_cell.length_b   1.000
_cell.length_c   1.000
_cell.angle_alpha   90.00
_cell.angle_beta   90.00
_cell.angle_gamma   90.00
#
_symmetry.space_group_name_H-M   'P 1'
#
loop_
_entity.id
_entity.type
_entity.pdbx_description
1 polymer ?
#
loop_
_entity_poly.entity_id
_entity_poly.type
_entity_poly.pdbx_seq_one_letter_code
_entity_poly.pdbx_strand_id
1 'polypeptide(L)'
;MIINHGVRGSIPTSGPFTVKYGGSTPCVEILTKNVQIIFDCGSGFSKVKINDSKPTIILLSHFDHDHLQGLRFNTTLYSSKEPILVACAHKSKLETKEIIKQSFSPPFFPFDLLNLTNNVKVVEFK
;
A
#
# COMPACT_ATOMS: atom_id res chain seq x y z
N MET A 1 4.33 -9.55 15.36
CA MET A 1 4.23 -8.13 15.79
C MET A 1 3.25 -7.43 14.86
N ILE A 2 2.35 -6.63 15.42
CA ILE A 2 1.36 -5.84 14.67
C ILE A 2 1.68 -4.37 14.90
N ILE A 3 1.79 -3.61 13.81
CA ILE A 3 2.11 -2.18 13.85
C ILE A 3 1.03 -1.40 13.10
N ASN A 4 0.46 -0.41 13.74
CA ASN A 4 -0.51 0.50 13.14
C ASN A 4 0.20 1.74 12.61
N HIS A 5 0.19 1.93 11.29
CA HIS A 5 0.80 3.08 10.63
C HIS A 5 -0.22 4.17 10.29
N GLY A 6 -1.50 3.84 10.25
CA GLY A 6 -2.57 4.79 10.00
C GLY A 6 -3.94 4.20 10.33
N VAL A 7 -4.79 5.01 10.96
CA VAL A 7 -6.13 4.60 11.41
C VAL A 7 -7.22 5.62 11.08
N ARG A 8 -6.86 6.74 10.44
CA ARG A 8 -7.81 7.79 10.12
C ARG A 8 -8.58 7.48 8.84
N GLY A 9 -9.90 7.59 8.86
CA GLY A 9 -10.71 7.47 7.66
C GLY A 9 -10.73 8.74 6.81
N SER A 10 -10.93 8.57 5.52
CA SER A 10 -11.18 9.54 4.46
C SER A 10 -10.00 10.43 4.09
N ILE A 11 -9.60 11.38 4.90
CA ILE A 11 -8.53 12.33 4.54
C ILE A 11 -7.44 12.37 5.59
N PRO A 12 -6.17 12.29 5.18
CA PRO A 12 -5.06 12.46 6.12
C PRO A 12 -5.11 13.89 6.70
N THR A 13 -4.95 13.96 8.00
CA THR A 13 -5.08 15.24 8.73
C THR A 13 -3.98 15.37 9.76
N SER A 14 -3.26 16.48 9.73
CA SER A 14 -2.29 16.85 10.75
C SER A 14 -2.84 17.98 11.63
N GLY A 15 -2.42 18.02 12.87
CA GLY A 15 -2.82 19.08 13.79
C GLY A 15 -2.93 18.61 15.23
N PRO A 16 -3.30 19.52 16.16
CA PRO A 16 -3.33 19.22 17.59
C PRO A 16 -4.35 18.13 17.97
N PHE A 17 -5.41 17.98 17.17
CA PHE A 17 -6.46 16.99 17.44
C PHE A 17 -6.15 15.58 16.91
N THR A 18 -5.07 15.42 16.16
CA THR A 18 -4.65 14.11 15.62
C THR A 18 -3.39 13.54 16.28
N VAL A 19 -2.92 14.18 17.35
CA VAL A 19 -1.67 13.77 18.02
C VAL A 19 -1.78 12.40 18.69
N LYS A 20 -2.95 12.09 19.26
CA LYS A 20 -3.13 10.86 20.06
C LYS A 20 -3.07 9.59 19.21
N TYR A 21 -3.75 9.56 18.08
CA TYR A 21 -3.85 8.37 17.23
C TYR A 21 -3.20 8.55 15.85
N GLY A 22 -2.69 9.75 15.58
CA GLY A 22 -2.14 10.10 14.28
C GLY A 22 -3.22 10.54 13.28
N GLY A 23 -2.76 11.16 12.19
CA GLY A 23 -3.63 11.66 11.11
C GLY A 23 -3.44 10.91 9.79
N SER A 24 -2.69 9.81 9.77
CA SER A 24 -2.47 9.01 8.56
C SER A 24 -3.64 8.06 8.30
N THR A 25 -3.96 7.84 7.01
CA THR A 25 -5.03 6.94 6.59
C THR A 25 -4.61 5.48 6.63
N PRO A 26 -5.54 4.51 6.54
CA PRO A 26 -5.34 3.15 7.01
C PRO A 26 -4.13 2.42 6.42
N CYS A 27 -3.33 1.89 7.31
CA CYS A 27 -2.26 0.95 7.00
C CYS A 27 -1.87 0.17 8.25
N VAL A 28 -1.98 -1.15 8.19
CA VAL A 28 -1.59 -2.06 9.28
C VAL A 28 -0.54 -3.03 8.75
N GLU A 29 0.54 -3.17 9.50
CA GLU A 29 1.62 -4.10 9.19
C GLU A 29 1.64 -5.25 10.18
N ILE A 30 1.77 -6.47 9.67
CA ILE A 30 2.01 -7.67 10.47
C ILE A 30 3.36 -8.25 10.07
N LEU A 31 4.26 -8.32 11.04
CA LEU A 31 5.57 -8.95 10.86
C LEU A 31 5.56 -10.35 11.44
N THR A 32 5.81 -11.33 10.57
CA THR A 32 6.03 -12.72 10.96
C THR A 32 7.48 -13.12 10.68
N LYS A 33 7.85 -14.34 11.06
CA LYS A 33 9.19 -14.88 10.77
C LYS A 33 9.47 -14.95 9.26
N ASN A 34 8.47 -15.30 8.45
CA ASN A 34 8.65 -15.70 7.05
C ASN A 34 8.09 -14.69 6.04
N VAL A 35 7.21 -13.78 6.48
CA VAL A 35 6.51 -12.86 5.58
C VAL A 35 6.16 -11.57 6.31
N GLN A 36 6.19 -10.47 5.57
CA GLN A 36 5.62 -9.17 5.96
C GLN A 36 4.24 -9.04 5.30
N ILE A 37 3.21 -8.73 6.07
CA ILE A 37 1.85 -8.56 5.56
C ILE A 37 1.41 -7.12 5.82
N ILE A 38 0.90 -6.47 4.80
CA ILE A 38 0.38 -5.09 4.87
C ILE A 38 -1.10 -5.12 4.52
N PHE A 39 -1.93 -4.56 5.39
CA PHE A 39 -3.35 -4.32 5.12
C PHE A 39 -3.56 -2.86 4.82
N ASP A 40 -3.99 -2.57 3.61
CA ASP A 40 -4.21 -1.26 3.02
C ASP A 40 -2.96 -0.38 2.92
N CYS A 41 -2.96 0.48 1.93
CA CYS A 41 -1.89 1.40 1.60
C CYS A 41 -2.38 2.85 1.61
N GLY A 42 -3.02 3.26 2.71
CA GLY A 42 -3.32 4.67 2.94
C GLY A 42 -2.04 5.49 3.13
N SER A 43 -2.16 6.74 3.53
CA SER A 43 -0.99 7.60 3.72
C SER A 43 -0.02 7.05 4.78
N GLY A 44 -0.50 6.21 5.70
CA GLY A 44 0.34 5.50 6.66
C GLY A 44 1.36 4.56 6.05
N PHE A 45 1.11 4.06 4.84
CA PHE A 45 2.04 3.17 4.14
C PHE A 45 3.40 3.82 3.84
N SER A 46 3.47 5.13 3.74
CA SER A 46 4.74 5.85 3.58
C SER A 46 5.73 5.61 4.72
N LYS A 47 5.25 5.18 5.89
CA LYS A 47 6.06 4.89 7.09
C LYS A 47 6.52 3.43 7.14
N VAL A 48 5.96 2.56 6.33
CA VAL A 48 6.33 1.15 6.29
C VAL A 48 7.68 0.98 5.60
N LYS A 49 8.57 0.22 6.22
CA LYS A 49 9.80 -0.21 5.58
C LYS A 49 9.59 -1.62 5.02
N ILE A 50 9.61 -1.73 3.69
CA ILE A 50 9.52 -3.03 3.03
C ILE A 50 10.77 -3.86 3.38
N ASN A 51 10.54 -5.12 3.73
CA ASN A 51 11.60 -6.00 4.20
C ASN A 51 12.43 -6.55 3.02
N ASP A 52 13.76 -6.48 3.15
CA ASP A 52 14.69 -6.99 2.14
C ASP A 52 15.09 -8.46 2.33
N SER A 53 14.63 -9.11 3.39
CA SER A 53 15.01 -10.48 3.71
C SER A 53 13.87 -11.49 3.63
N LYS A 54 12.67 -11.05 3.33
CA LYS A 54 11.47 -11.89 3.18
C LYS A 54 10.44 -11.24 2.29
N PRO A 55 9.57 -12.05 1.65
CA PRO A 55 8.53 -11.50 0.79
C PRO A 55 7.53 -10.65 1.55
N THR A 56 6.91 -9.72 0.84
CA THR A 56 5.83 -8.86 1.35
C THR A 56 4.54 -9.17 0.61
N ILE A 57 3.44 -9.23 1.36
CA ILE A 57 2.09 -9.37 0.81
C ILE A 57 1.31 -8.12 1.20
N ILE A 58 0.79 -7.42 0.20
CA ILE A 58 -0.08 -6.25 0.36
C ILE A 58 -1.50 -6.66 0.02
N LEU A 59 -2.39 -6.54 0.98
CA LEU A 59 -3.80 -6.87 0.84
C LEU A 59 -4.63 -5.59 0.95
N LEU A 60 -5.23 -5.17 -0.17
CA LEU A 60 -6.12 -4.02 -0.21
C LEU A 60 -7.55 -4.47 0.09
N SER A 61 -8.23 -3.78 1.00
CA SER A 61 -9.64 -4.03 1.30
C SER A 61 -10.54 -3.59 0.15
N HIS A 62 -10.24 -2.42 -0.40
CA HIS A 62 -10.94 -1.80 -1.54
C HIS A 62 -10.04 -0.72 -2.16
N PHE A 63 -10.55 0.01 -3.15
CA PHE A 63 -9.76 0.96 -3.94
C PHE A 63 -10.01 2.43 -3.60
N ASP A 64 -10.69 2.74 -2.50
CA ASP A 64 -10.87 4.13 -2.10
C ASP A 64 -9.50 4.81 -1.88
N HIS A 65 -9.42 6.09 -2.20
CA HIS A 65 -8.15 6.81 -2.19
C HIS A 65 -7.43 6.78 -0.84
N ASP A 66 -8.16 6.84 0.26
CA ASP A 66 -7.59 6.79 1.60
C ASP A 66 -6.98 5.43 1.97
N HIS A 67 -7.28 4.37 1.20
CA HIS A 67 -6.69 3.03 1.35
C HIS A 67 -5.63 2.71 0.29
N LEU A 68 -5.44 3.56 -0.70
CA LEU A 68 -4.56 3.30 -1.84
C LEU A 68 -3.49 4.38 -2.06
N GLN A 69 -3.76 5.62 -1.64
CA GLN A 69 -2.95 6.79 -2.00
C GLN A 69 -1.49 6.72 -1.59
N GLY A 70 -1.16 5.98 -0.53
CA GLY A 70 0.20 5.86 -0.02
C GLY A 70 1.10 4.93 -0.83
N LEU A 71 0.53 4.10 -1.69
CA LEU A 71 1.29 3.08 -2.43
C LEU A 71 2.44 3.69 -3.24
N ARG A 72 2.22 4.82 -3.88
CA ARG A 72 3.20 5.52 -4.73
C ARG A 72 4.31 6.24 -3.95
N PHE A 73 4.10 6.51 -2.66
CA PHE A 73 5.01 7.32 -1.84
C PHE A 73 5.95 6.52 -0.95
N ASN A 74 5.95 5.20 -1.05
CA ASN A 74 6.85 4.36 -0.28
C ASN A 74 8.12 4.07 -1.09
N THR A 75 9.22 4.73 -0.73
CA THR A 75 10.49 4.60 -1.45
C THR A 75 11.08 3.19 -1.36
N THR A 76 10.82 2.48 -0.25
CA THR A 76 11.33 1.12 -0.07
C THR A 76 10.61 0.09 -0.94
N LEU A 77 9.39 0.41 -1.41
CA LEU A 77 8.68 -0.40 -2.39
C LEU A 77 9.47 -0.54 -3.70
N TYR A 78 10.07 0.56 -4.14
CA TYR A 78 10.82 0.60 -5.41
C TYR A 78 12.22 -0.01 -5.30
N SER A 79 12.79 -0.04 -4.11
CA SER A 79 14.15 -0.53 -3.88
C SER A 79 14.21 -1.97 -3.35
N SER A 80 13.08 -2.58 -3.04
CA SER A 80 13.04 -3.94 -2.51
C SER A 80 13.55 -4.97 -3.51
N LYS A 81 14.34 -5.92 -3.01
CA LYS A 81 14.88 -7.05 -3.77
C LYS A 81 14.02 -8.31 -3.65
N GLU A 82 13.18 -8.38 -2.63
CA GLU A 82 12.28 -9.50 -2.40
C GLU A 82 10.94 -9.33 -3.11
N PRO A 83 10.23 -10.42 -3.43
CA PRO A 83 8.92 -10.34 -4.08
C PRO A 83 7.89 -9.59 -3.23
N ILE A 84 7.09 -8.76 -3.91
CA ILE A 84 5.97 -8.04 -3.32
C ILE A 84 4.72 -8.43 -4.10
N LEU A 85 3.78 -9.08 -3.42
CA LEU A 85 2.48 -9.44 -4.00
C LEU A 85 1.43 -8.43 -3.56
N VAL A 86 0.65 -7.92 -4.51
CA VAL A 86 -0.46 -7.00 -4.24
C VAL A 86 -1.76 -7.65 -4.71
N ALA A 87 -2.75 -7.70 -3.84
CA ALA A 87 -4.08 -8.20 -4.16
C ALA A 87 -5.15 -7.35 -3.47
N CYS A 88 -6.36 -7.33 -4.03
CA CYS A 88 -7.50 -6.64 -3.45
C CYS A 88 -8.65 -7.61 -3.23
N ALA A 89 -9.26 -7.53 -2.05
CA ALA A 89 -10.43 -8.34 -1.72
C ALA A 89 -11.70 -7.89 -2.46
N HIS A 90 -11.78 -6.61 -2.81
CA HIS A 90 -12.94 -6.05 -3.49
C HIS A 90 -12.94 -6.41 -4.97
N LYS A 91 -14.04 -7.01 -5.43
CA LYS A 91 -14.23 -7.28 -6.85
C LYS A 91 -14.78 -6.04 -7.56
N SER A 92 -14.14 -5.68 -8.65
CA SER A 92 -14.54 -4.58 -9.53
C SER A 92 -14.73 -5.10 -10.95
N LYS A 93 -15.27 -4.25 -11.83
CA LYS A 93 -15.34 -4.54 -13.27
C LYS A 93 -13.97 -4.60 -13.93
N LEU A 94 -13.00 -3.86 -13.38
CA LEU A 94 -11.61 -3.89 -13.81
C LEU A 94 -10.80 -4.79 -12.89
N GLU A 95 -9.78 -5.44 -13.43
CA GLU A 95 -8.81 -6.19 -12.64
C GLU A 95 -7.98 -5.24 -11.74
N THR A 96 -7.52 -5.75 -10.61
CA THR A 96 -6.70 -4.99 -9.65
C THR A 96 -5.48 -4.36 -10.31
N LYS A 97 -4.79 -5.10 -11.18
CA LYS A 97 -3.63 -4.59 -11.92
C LYS A 97 -3.97 -3.37 -12.77
N GLU A 98 -5.10 -3.40 -13.46
CA GLU A 98 -5.54 -2.30 -14.31
C GLU A 98 -5.91 -1.07 -13.46
N ILE A 99 -6.57 -1.26 -12.33
CA ILE A 99 -6.91 -0.16 -11.42
C ILE A 99 -5.64 0.51 -10.88
N ILE A 100 -4.66 -0.27 -10.42
CA ILE A 100 -3.39 0.27 -9.92
C ILE A 100 -2.65 1.01 -11.03
N LYS A 101 -2.61 0.46 -12.24
CA LYS A 101 -1.98 1.09 -13.39
C LYS A 101 -2.62 2.42 -13.73
N GLN A 102 -3.96 2.49 -13.81
CA GLN A 102 -4.66 3.73 -14.08
C GLN A 102 -4.48 4.78 -12.98
N SER A 103 -4.48 4.36 -11.72
CA SER A 103 -4.35 5.27 -10.58
C SER A 103 -2.95 5.85 -10.42
N PHE A 104 -1.91 5.12 -10.83
CA PHE A 104 -0.51 5.49 -10.64
C PHE A 104 0.28 5.51 -11.94
N SER A 105 -0.25 6.23 -12.91
CA SER A 105 0.37 6.52 -14.19
C SER A 105 -0.04 7.93 -14.65
N PRO A 106 0.62 8.52 -15.67
CA PRO A 106 0.19 9.81 -16.16
C PRO A 106 -1.30 9.83 -16.58
N PRO A 107 -2.05 10.90 -16.30
CA PRO A 107 -1.59 12.18 -15.73
C PRO A 107 -1.61 12.25 -14.20
N PHE A 108 -2.01 11.19 -13.48
CA PHE A 108 -2.19 11.20 -12.02
C PHE A 108 -0.90 10.91 -11.24
N PHE A 109 0.07 10.32 -11.91
CA PHE A 109 1.39 10.03 -11.38
C PHE A 109 2.41 10.19 -12.52
N PRO A 110 3.62 10.70 -12.26
CA PRO A 110 4.55 11.03 -13.35
C PRO A 110 5.06 9.82 -14.15
N PHE A 111 4.98 8.62 -13.59
CA PHE A 111 5.42 7.37 -14.21
C PHE A 111 4.37 6.28 -14.02
N ASP A 112 4.45 5.20 -14.80
CA ASP A 112 3.70 3.98 -14.50
C ASP A 112 4.37 3.28 -13.31
N LEU A 113 3.67 3.20 -12.18
CA LEU A 113 4.20 2.63 -10.94
C LEU A 113 4.70 1.20 -11.14
N LEU A 114 3.99 0.38 -11.91
CA LEU A 114 4.35 -1.01 -12.14
C LEU A 114 5.61 -1.17 -13.01
N ASN A 115 6.03 -0.12 -13.73
CA ASN A 115 7.26 -0.12 -14.51
C ASN A 115 8.49 0.33 -13.69
N LEU A 116 8.29 0.90 -12.50
CA LEU A 116 9.38 1.37 -11.66
C LEU A 116 10.04 0.26 -10.84
N THR A 117 9.43 -0.91 -10.79
CA THR A 117 9.95 -2.06 -10.04
C THR A 117 9.54 -3.36 -10.70
N ASN A 118 10.46 -4.33 -10.75
CA ASN A 118 10.20 -5.67 -11.27
C ASN A 118 9.70 -6.65 -10.21
N ASN A 119 9.73 -6.26 -8.93
CA ASN A 119 9.42 -7.16 -7.82
C ASN A 119 7.96 -7.10 -7.38
N VAL A 120 7.22 -6.08 -7.82
CA VAL A 120 5.79 -5.97 -7.51
C VAL A 120 4.98 -6.77 -8.54
N LYS A 121 4.19 -7.71 -8.04
CA LYS A 121 3.25 -8.51 -8.84
C LYS A 121 1.85 -8.31 -8.29
N VAL A 122 0.93 -7.97 -9.17
CA VAL A 122 -0.48 -7.84 -8.84
C VAL A 122 -1.20 -9.15 -9.17
N VAL A 123 -1.90 -9.71 -8.19
CA VAL A 123 -2.63 -10.97 -8.34
C VAL A 123 -4.12 -10.76 -8.04
N GLU A 124 -4.96 -11.57 -8.69
CA GLU A 124 -6.42 -11.52 -8.49
C GLU A 124 -6.86 -12.65 -7.55
N PHE A 125 -7.82 -12.37 -6.68
CA PHE A 125 -8.54 -13.42 -5.96
C PHE A 125 -9.53 -14.11 -6.92
N LYS A 126 -9.44 -15.40 -6.96
CA LYS A 126 -10.36 -16.24 -7.75
C LYS A 126 -11.52 -16.75 -6.91
#